data_99d7018b1a786ca2375b7d12e309b15c
#
_entry.id   99d7018b1a786ca2375b7d12e309b15c
#
_cell.length_a   1.000
_cell.length_b   1.000
_cell.length_c   1.000
_cell.angle_alpha   90.00
_cell.angle_beta   90.00
_cell.angle_gamma   90.00
#
_symmetry.space_group_name_H-M   'P 1'
#
loop_
_entity.id
_entity.type
_entity.pdbx_description
1 polymer ?
#
loop_
_entity_poly.entity_id
_entity_poly.type
_entity_poly.pdbx_seq_one_letter_code
_entity_poly.pdbx_strand_id
1 'polypeptide(L)'
;VHTGSVDGVLRTYDVRMGELRSDTLDEPITSLTPGKDGVTMLVSQLASTHRLMDLADGTQLQCFRGHSQTSFRCHSDMTLDEALVISGDETGHLFAWDILSGRKKWDARPDFRGSARHRRAPNVPITMLWTEAGPDAQDPQVVTASSCGTVHIWSR
;
A
#
# COMPACT_ATOMS: atom_id res chain seq x y z
N VAL A 1 5.96 -12.45 -13.69
CA VAL A 1 6.72 -11.61 -12.76
C VAL A 1 6.38 -10.15 -13.03
N HIS A 2 6.16 -9.36 -11.96
CA HIS A 2 5.84 -7.94 -12.09
C HIS A 2 6.92 -7.10 -11.38
N THR A 3 7.29 -5.99 -11.98
CA THR A 3 8.26 -5.03 -11.40
C THR A 3 7.75 -3.61 -11.56
N GLY A 4 7.86 -2.82 -10.50
CA GLY A 4 7.62 -1.38 -10.52
C GLY A 4 8.93 -0.62 -10.34
N SER A 5 9.09 0.47 -11.04
CA SER A 5 10.34 1.22 -11.03
C SER A 5 10.13 2.72 -10.82
N VAL A 6 11.23 3.41 -10.53
CA VAL A 6 11.25 4.87 -10.30
C VAL A 6 10.92 5.66 -11.58
N ASP A 7 11.06 5.02 -12.75
CA ASP A 7 10.65 5.62 -14.03
C ASP A 7 9.12 5.65 -14.24
N GLY A 8 8.34 5.16 -13.24
CA GLY A 8 6.88 5.11 -13.30
C GLY A 8 6.34 3.98 -14.17
N VAL A 9 7.17 3.00 -14.54
CA VAL A 9 6.74 1.91 -15.41
C VAL A 9 6.51 0.63 -14.63
N LEU A 10 5.31 0.07 -14.77
CA LEU A 10 4.96 -1.28 -14.35
C LEU A 10 5.29 -2.24 -15.49
N ARG A 11 6.20 -3.17 -15.26
CA ARG A 11 6.59 -4.18 -16.24
C ARG A 11 6.10 -5.57 -15.82
N THR A 12 5.44 -6.23 -16.74
CA THR A 12 4.95 -7.60 -16.59
C THR A 12 5.75 -8.51 -17.52
N TYR A 13 6.44 -9.48 -16.93
CA TYR A 13 7.23 -10.47 -17.65
C TYR A 13 6.51 -11.81 -17.66
N ASP A 14 6.18 -12.32 -18.82
CA ASP A 14 5.86 -13.73 -18.98
C ASP A 14 7.16 -14.52 -19.18
N VAL A 15 7.58 -15.22 -18.13
CA VAL A 15 8.86 -15.94 -18.12
C VAL A 15 8.82 -17.17 -19.04
N ARG A 16 7.64 -17.71 -19.32
CA ARG A 16 7.48 -18.91 -20.17
C ARG A 16 7.51 -18.56 -21.64
N MET A 17 6.83 -17.47 -22.00
CA MET A 17 6.75 -17.01 -23.39
C MET A 17 7.87 -16.04 -23.76
N GLY A 18 8.61 -15.52 -22.78
CA GLY A 18 9.63 -14.50 -23.01
C GLY A 18 9.06 -13.14 -23.41
N GLU A 19 7.79 -12.87 -23.09
CA GLU A 19 7.11 -11.63 -23.44
C GLU A 19 7.24 -10.61 -22.33
N LEU A 20 7.32 -9.34 -22.73
CA LEU A 20 7.33 -8.17 -21.83
C LEU A 20 6.20 -7.22 -22.22
N ARG A 21 5.36 -6.90 -21.25
CA ARG A 21 4.42 -5.78 -21.34
C ARG A 21 4.83 -4.66 -20.39
N SER A 22 4.63 -3.41 -20.79
CA SER A 22 4.97 -2.24 -20.00
C SER A 22 3.81 -1.26 -19.99
N ASP A 23 3.38 -0.88 -18.79
CA ASP A 23 2.32 0.10 -18.54
C ASP A 23 2.96 1.33 -17.87
N THR A 24 2.87 2.51 -18.50
CA THR A 24 3.44 3.76 -17.99
C THR A 24 2.43 4.47 -17.11
N LEU A 25 2.81 4.74 -15.86
CA LEU A 25 1.97 5.38 -14.85
C LEU A 25 2.47 6.77 -14.43
N ASP A 26 3.51 7.26 -15.09
CA ASP A 26 4.14 8.60 -15.00
C ASP A 26 4.86 8.91 -13.68
N GLU A 27 4.45 8.35 -12.54
CA GLU A 27 5.01 8.65 -11.23
C GLU A 27 5.79 7.47 -10.64
N PRO A 28 6.86 7.71 -9.86
CA PRO A 28 7.67 6.64 -9.29
C PRO A 28 6.85 5.62 -8.51
N ILE A 29 7.00 4.34 -8.86
CA ILE A 29 6.33 3.23 -8.18
C ILE A 29 7.09 2.86 -6.91
N THR A 30 6.39 2.75 -5.80
CA THR A 30 6.96 2.48 -4.47
C THR A 30 6.67 1.10 -3.95
N SER A 31 5.50 0.56 -4.26
CA SER A 31 5.14 -0.82 -3.93
C SER A 31 4.15 -1.42 -4.93
N LEU A 32 4.15 -2.73 -5.00
CA LEU A 32 3.24 -3.56 -5.79
C LEU A 32 2.66 -4.63 -4.88
N THR A 33 1.33 -4.74 -4.84
CA THR A 33 0.61 -5.77 -4.12
C THR A 33 -0.34 -6.48 -5.07
N PRO A 34 -0.11 -7.76 -5.40
CA PRO A 34 -1.01 -8.49 -6.28
C PRO A 34 -2.33 -8.80 -5.59
N GLY A 35 -3.42 -8.75 -6.33
CA GLY A 35 -4.72 -9.26 -5.91
C GLY A 35 -4.71 -10.79 -5.84
N LYS A 36 -5.57 -11.36 -5.01
CA LYS A 36 -5.72 -12.83 -4.88
C LYS A 36 -6.27 -13.48 -6.13
N ASP A 37 -6.99 -12.71 -6.94
CA ASP A 37 -7.50 -13.13 -8.23
C ASP A 37 -6.39 -13.37 -9.28
N GLY A 38 -5.17 -12.87 -9.02
CA GLY A 38 -4.02 -12.99 -9.93
C GLY A 38 -4.13 -12.11 -11.18
N VAL A 39 -5.18 -11.30 -11.31
CA VAL A 39 -5.42 -10.41 -12.45
C VAL A 39 -5.44 -8.93 -12.08
N THR A 40 -5.51 -8.61 -10.79
CA THR A 40 -5.44 -7.24 -10.30
C THR A 40 -4.11 -6.94 -9.61
N MET A 41 -3.69 -5.68 -9.63
CA MET A 41 -2.47 -5.19 -8.97
C MET A 41 -2.72 -3.84 -8.33
N LEU A 42 -2.46 -3.76 -7.03
CA LEU A 42 -2.40 -2.47 -6.33
C LEU A 42 -1.00 -1.88 -6.52
N VAL A 43 -0.94 -0.70 -7.12
CA VAL A 43 0.30 0.03 -7.41
C VAL A 43 0.33 1.31 -6.59
N SER A 44 1.33 1.46 -5.73
CA SER A 44 1.57 2.69 -4.97
C SER A 44 2.60 3.57 -5.65
N GLN A 45 2.38 4.88 -5.61
CA GLN A 45 3.23 5.87 -6.27
C GLN A 45 3.56 7.05 -5.35
N LEU A 46 4.70 7.71 -5.59
CA LEU A 46 5.14 8.87 -4.79
C LEU A 46 4.20 10.07 -4.89
N ALA A 47 3.38 10.20 -5.91
CA ALA A 47 2.44 11.32 -6.05
C ALA A 47 1.20 11.22 -5.12
N SER A 48 1.33 10.60 -3.93
CA SER A 48 0.22 10.41 -2.99
C SER A 48 -0.98 9.72 -3.64
N THR A 49 -0.69 8.69 -4.44
CA THR A 49 -1.69 8.00 -5.24
C THR A 49 -1.45 6.48 -5.17
N HIS A 50 -2.50 5.73 -4.91
CA HIS A 50 -2.52 4.30 -5.16
C HIS A 50 -3.51 4.00 -6.28
N ARG A 51 -3.17 3.08 -7.15
CA ARG A 51 -4.00 2.66 -8.29
C ARG A 51 -4.24 1.17 -8.24
N LEU A 52 -5.47 0.75 -8.42
CA LEU A 52 -5.81 -0.64 -8.70
C LEU A 52 -5.83 -0.81 -10.22
N MET A 53 -5.00 -1.69 -10.73
CA MET A 53 -4.82 -1.94 -12.16
C MET A 53 -5.32 -3.33 -12.52
N ASP A 54 -5.94 -3.45 -13.70
CA ASP A 54 -6.15 -4.73 -14.36
C ASP A 54 -4.86 -5.15 -15.07
N LEU A 55 -4.37 -6.34 -14.79
CA LEU A 55 -3.15 -6.86 -15.40
C LEU A 55 -3.40 -7.43 -16.82
N ALA A 56 -4.65 -7.64 -17.23
CA ALA A 56 -4.95 -8.20 -18.55
C ALA A 56 -4.73 -7.15 -19.64
N ASP A 57 -5.16 -5.90 -19.41
CA ASP A 57 -5.11 -4.84 -20.40
C ASP A 57 -4.42 -3.55 -19.94
N GLY A 58 -4.03 -3.46 -18.65
CA GLY A 58 -3.38 -2.29 -18.06
C GLY A 58 -4.34 -1.16 -17.72
N THR A 59 -5.65 -1.41 -17.70
CA THR A 59 -6.62 -0.39 -17.31
C THR A 59 -6.59 -0.08 -15.83
N GLN A 60 -6.78 1.18 -15.48
CA GLN A 60 -6.96 1.60 -14.09
C GLN A 60 -8.42 1.33 -13.67
N LEU A 61 -8.61 0.40 -12.73
CA LEU A 61 -9.92 0.07 -12.18
C LEU A 61 -10.36 1.07 -11.12
N GLN A 62 -9.43 1.51 -10.25
CA GLN A 62 -9.70 2.45 -9.16
C GLN A 62 -8.48 3.29 -8.81
N CYS A 63 -8.71 4.41 -8.09
CA CYS A 63 -7.66 5.31 -7.63
C CYS A 63 -7.96 5.78 -6.19
N PHE A 64 -6.95 5.71 -5.32
CA PHE A 64 -7.05 6.06 -3.91
C PHE A 64 -6.11 7.23 -3.60
N ARG A 65 -6.65 8.27 -2.97
CA ARG A 65 -5.92 9.51 -2.67
C ARG A 65 -6.27 10.03 -1.27
N GLY A 66 -5.54 11.09 -0.84
CA GLY A 66 -5.81 11.79 0.42
C GLY A 66 -4.87 11.43 1.56
N HIS A 67 -3.82 10.64 1.29
CA HIS A 67 -2.65 10.44 2.13
C HIS A 67 -1.49 11.30 1.62
N SER A 68 -0.39 11.38 2.37
CA SER A 68 0.82 12.10 1.98
C SER A 68 1.94 11.12 1.69
N GLN A 69 2.35 11.03 0.42
CA GLN A 69 3.48 10.20 -0.02
C GLN A 69 4.21 10.89 -1.18
N THR A 70 5.18 11.74 -0.84
CA THR A 70 5.93 12.54 -1.81
C THR A 70 7.42 12.23 -1.81
N SER A 71 7.96 11.82 -0.67
CA SER A 71 9.39 11.64 -0.45
C SER A 71 9.75 10.25 0.06
N PHE A 72 8.89 9.63 0.88
CA PHE A 72 9.13 8.34 1.48
C PHE A 72 8.39 7.23 0.73
N ARG A 73 9.05 6.08 0.61
CA ARG A 73 8.41 4.87 0.12
C ARG A 73 7.55 4.29 1.24
N CYS A 74 6.23 4.45 1.14
CA CYS A 74 5.27 3.80 2.01
C CYS A 74 4.67 2.60 1.28
N HIS A 75 4.51 1.51 2.00
CA HIS A 75 3.92 0.29 1.48
C HIS A 75 2.39 0.36 1.64
N SER A 76 1.67 -0.18 0.67
CA SER A 76 0.22 -0.39 0.76
C SER A 76 -0.10 -1.86 0.59
N ASP A 77 -1.23 -2.27 1.12
CA ASP A 77 -1.73 -3.64 1.04
C ASP A 77 -3.26 -3.65 0.93
N MET A 78 -3.81 -4.80 0.59
CA MET A 78 -5.25 -5.06 0.60
C MET A 78 -5.59 -5.94 1.80
N THR A 79 -6.78 -5.73 2.39
CA THR A 79 -7.29 -6.64 3.42
C THR A 79 -7.49 -8.06 2.87
N LEU A 80 -7.50 -9.05 3.77
CA LEU A 80 -7.63 -10.46 3.38
C LEU A 80 -8.92 -10.78 2.61
N ASP A 81 -9.98 -9.99 2.80
CA ASP A 81 -11.23 -10.07 2.08
C ASP A 81 -11.27 -9.18 0.82
N GLU A 82 -10.15 -8.48 0.55
CA GLU A 82 -10.01 -7.50 -0.55
C GLU A 82 -11.12 -6.43 -0.56
N ALA A 83 -11.70 -6.14 0.60
CA ALA A 83 -12.71 -5.09 0.73
C ALA A 83 -12.10 -3.69 0.87
N LEU A 84 -10.90 -3.62 1.47
CA LEU A 84 -10.20 -2.35 1.74
C LEU A 84 -8.78 -2.36 1.19
N VAL A 85 -8.36 -1.19 0.72
CA VAL A 85 -6.94 -0.84 0.55
C VAL A 85 -6.48 -0.12 1.79
N ILE A 86 -5.32 -0.51 2.34
CA ILE A 86 -4.70 0.09 3.52
C ILE A 86 -3.32 0.60 3.15
N SER A 87 -2.98 1.80 3.60
CA SER A 87 -1.63 2.37 3.42
C SER A 87 -1.23 3.23 4.60
N GLY A 88 0.04 3.14 4.96
CA GLY A 88 0.68 4.16 5.77
C GLY A 88 1.07 5.38 4.95
N ASP A 89 1.36 6.49 5.62
CA ASP A 89 1.86 7.69 4.98
C ASP A 89 3.13 8.25 5.66
N GLU A 90 3.73 9.27 5.04
CA GLU A 90 4.94 9.91 5.57
C GLU A 90 4.70 10.81 6.77
N THR A 91 3.44 11.11 7.11
CA THR A 91 3.04 11.86 8.30
C THR A 91 2.74 10.96 9.51
N GLY A 92 2.77 9.65 9.30
CA GLY A 92 2.52 8.63 10.34
C GLY A 92 1.05 8.30 10.54
N HIS A 93 0.21 8.58 9.56
CA HIS A 93 -1.17 8.15 9.55
C HIS A 93 -1.32 6.82 8.79
N LEU A 94 -2.28 6.03 9.20
CA LEU A 94 -2.76 4.85 8.51
C LEU A 94 -4.12 5.18 7.89
N PHE A 95 -4.26 4.90 6.62
CA PHE A 95 -5.47 5.16 5.84
C PHE A 95 -6.11 3.87 5.37
N ALA A 96 -7.43 3.87 5.25
CA ALA A 96 -8.16 2.80 4.58
C ALA A 96 -9.20 3.36 3.63
N TRP A 97 -9.27 2.75 2.45
CA TRP A 97 -10.24 3.05 1.40
C TRP A 97 -11.03 1.80 1.03
N ASP A 98 -12.28 2.00 0.71
CA ASP A 98 -13.13 0.98 0.11
C ASP A 98 -12.67 0.72 -1.33
N ILE A 99 -12.39 -0.53 -1.66
CA ILE A 99 -11.77 -0.89 -2.94
C ILE A 99 -12.70 -0.59 -4.13
N LEU A 100 -14.00 -0.78 -3.97
CA LEU A 100 -14.98 -0.61 -5.05
C LEU A 100 -15.27 0.87 -5.32
N SER A 101 -15.52 1.64 -4.26
CA SER A 101 -15.91 3.04 -4.39
C SER A 101 -14.74 4.02 -4.43
N GLY A 102 -13.53 3.60 -4.05
CA GLY A 102 -12.36 4.46 -3.90
C GLY A 102 -12.47 5.47 -2.75
N ARG A 103 -13.54 5.42 -1.96
CA ARG A 103 -13.78 6.38 -0.88
C ARG A 103 -12.98 6.02 0.37
N LYS A 104 -12.39 7.04 0.98
CA LYS A 104 -11.75 6.89 2.30
C LYS A 104 -12.81 6.46 3.33
N LYS A 105 -12.57 5.35 4.02
CA LYS A 105 -13.42 4.83 5.10
C LYS A 105 -13.00 5.40 6.43
N TRP A 106 -11.71 5.39 6.73
CA TRP A 106 -11.16 5.93 7.96
C TRP A 106 -9.68 6.30 7.79
N ASP A 107 -9.18 7.08 8.73
CA ASP A 107 -7.77 7.30 8.98
C ASP A 107 -7.50 7.18 10.49
N ALA A 108 -6.34 6.70 10.85
CA ALA A 108 -5.90 6.55 12.23
C ALA A 108 -4.44 6.95 12.37
N ARG A 109 -4.08 7.48 13.53
CA ARG A 109 -2.71 7.76 13.88
C ARG A 109 -2.28 6.86 15.04
N PRO A 110 -1.24 6.03 14.87
CA PRO A 110 -0.70 5.26 15.97
C PRO A 110 -0.23 6.15 17.11
N ASP A 111 -0.42 5.70 18.34
CA ASP A 111 0.13 6.41 19.50
C ASP A 111 1.61 6.05 19.68
N PHE A 112 2.49 6.93 19.28
CA PHE A 112 3.95 6.78 19.41
C PHE A 112 4.47 7.16 20.81
N ARG A 113 3.61 7.38 21.82
CA ARG A 113 3.97 7.90 23.16
C ARG A 113 4.90 6.99 23.97
N GLY A 114 5.05 5.72 23.58
CA GLY A 114 5.90 4.76 24.30
C GLY A 114 7.41 4.92 24.11
N SER A 115 7.86 5.64 23.11
CA SER A 115 9.29 5.82 22.81
C SER A 115 9.80 7.20 23.22
N ALA A 116 10.64 7.24 24.26
CA ALA A 116 11.24 8.49 24.77
C ALA A 116 12.03 9.26 23.71
N ARG A 117 12.48 8.60 22.65
CA ARG A 117 13.22 9.20 21.53
C ARG A 117 12.32 9.98 20.54
N HIS A 118 11.02 9.74 20.54
CA HIS A 118 10.10 10.23 19.49
C HIS A 118 9.09 11.28 19.97
N ARG A 119 9.16 11.72 21.23
CA ARG A 119 8.30 12.79 21.75
C ARG A 119 8.41 14.12 20.99
N ARG A 120 9.42 14.27 20.12
CA ARG A 120 9.69 15.50 19.36
C ARG A 120 9.58 15.37 17.85
N ALA A 121 9.40 14.16 17.29
CA ALA A 121 9.22 13.99 15.85
C ALA A 121 7.75 14.18 15.49
N PRO A 122 7.37 15.26 14.79
CA PRO A 122 5.98 15.53 14.45
C PRO A 122 5.43 14.51 13.44
N ASN A 123 6.29 13.93 12.61
CA ASN A 123 5.92 12.99 11.57
C ASN A 123 6.87 11.79 11.59
N VAL A 124 6.30 10.60 11.70
CA VAL A 124 7.03 9.33 11.69
C VAL A 124 6.44 8.47 10.58
N PRO A 125 7.09 8.40 9.40
CA PRO A 125 6.55 7.64 8.27
C PRO A 125 6.27 6.18 8.62
N ILE A 126 5.10 5.70 8.22
CA ILE A 126 4.76 4.27 8.22
C ILE A 126 5.23 3.71 6.89
N THR A 127 6.36 3.00 6.90
CA THR A 127 7.05 2.57 5.68
C THR A 127 6.72 1.15 5.26
N MET A 128 6.32 0.31 6.21
CA MET A 128 5.97 -1.09 5.97
C MET A 128 4.56 -1.37 6.49
N LEU A 129 3.81 -2.11 5.72
CA LEU A 129 2.47 -2.55 6.06
C LEU A 129 2.22 -3.91 5.42
N TRP A 130 1.53 -4.79 6.11
CA TRP A 130 0.96 -6.01 5.53
C TRP A 130 -0.27 -6.43 6.33
N THR A 131 -1.13 -7.18 5.69
CA THR A 131 -2.34 -7.74 6.28
C THR A 131 -2.17 -9.24 6.49
N GLU A 132 -2.61 -9.74 7.62
CA GLU A 132 -2.45 -11.14 8.00
C GLU A 132 -3.73 -11.67 8.66
N ALA A 133 -3.95 -12.99 8.54
CA ALA A 133 -4.93 -13.66 9.38
C ALA A 133 -4.40 -13.74 10.81
N GLY A 134 -5.17 -13.27 11.78
CA GLY A 134 -4.84 -13.43 13.19
C GLY A 134 -4.78 -14.92 13.61
N PRO A 135 -4.31 -15.21 14.83
CA PRO A 135 -4.19 -16.58 15.34
C PRO A 135 -5.51 -17.36 15.32
N ASP A 136 -6.62 -16.65 15.46
CA ASP A 136 -7.96 -17.20 15.22
C ASP A 136 -8.38 -16.72 13.84
N ALA A 137 -8.26 -17.51 12.79
CA ALA A 137 -8.45 -17.21 11.37
C ALA A 137 -9.65 -16.29 10.98
N GLN A 138 -10.37 -15.78 11.95
CA GLN A 138 -11.52 -14.88 11.83
C GLN A 138 -11.21 -13.40 12.14
N ASP A 139 -10.05 -13.09 12.76
CA ASP A 139 -9.66 -11.71 13.07
C ASP A 139 -8.53 -11.24 12.14
N PRO A 140 -8.84 -10.46 11.11
CA PRO A 140 -7.82 -9.86 10.27
C PRO A 140 -6.97 -8.88 11.10
N GLN A 141 -5.67 -9.04 11.04
CA GLN A 141 -4.70 -8.15 11.67
C GLN A 141 -3.99 -7.32 10.59
N VAL A 142 -3.73 -6.07 10.93
CA VAL A 142 -2.86 -5.20 10.15
C VAL A 142 -1.60 -4.94 10.97
N VAL A 143 -0.46 -5.21 10.38
CA VAL A 143 0.84 -4.93 11.01
C VAL A 143 1.48 -3.75 10.29
N THR A 144 1.90 -2.75 11.04
CA THR A 144 2.59 -1.58 10.52
C THR A 144 3.93 -1.39 11.20
N ALA A 145 4.95 -1.03 10.43
CA ALA A 145 6.25 -0.63 10.95
C ALA A 145 6.59 0.78 10.49
N SER A 146 7.10 1.58 11.41
CA SER A 146 7.47 2.96 11.16
C SER A 146 8.98 3.14 11.09
N SER A 147 9.42 4.22 10.44
CA SER A 147 10.83 4.55 10.29
C SER A 147 11.57 4.78 11.63
N CYS A 148 10.85 4.93 12.73
CA CYS A 148 11.43 5.04 14.06
C CYS A 148 11.71 3.67 14.73
N GLY A 149 11.45 2.56 14.06
CA GLY A 149 11.64 1.20 14.57
C GLY A 149 10.48 0.71 15.45
N THR A 150 9.33 1.38 15.43
CA THR A 150 8.14 0.93 16.17
C THR A 150 7.27 0.06 15.26
N VAL A 151 6.80 -1.06 15.81
CA VAL A 151 5.84 -1.95 15.16
C VAL A 151 4.52 -1.88 15.92
N HIS A 152 3.43 -1.71 15.20
CA HIS A 152 2.08 -1.76 15.74
C HIS A 152 1.30 -2.89 15.09
N ILE A 153 0.54 -3.63 15.91
CA ILE A 153 -0.40 -4.64 15.48
C ILE A 153 -1.80 -4.09 15.75
N TRP A 154 -2.60 -4.02 14.72
CA TRP A 154 -3.97 -3.54 14.76
C TRP A 154 -4.90 -4.75 14.67
N SER A 155 -5.75 -4.93 15.64
CA SER A 155 -6.83 -5.92 15.64
C SER A 155 -8.18 -5.21 15.81
N ARG A 156 -9.23 -5.88 15.40
CA ARG A 156 -10.61 -5.37 15.50
C ARG A 156 -11.09 -5.33 16.94
#